data_54fcdb70fe2fcff1ca6abec36da5b079
#
_entry.id   54fcdb70fe2fcff1ca6abec36da5b079
#
_cell.length_a   1.000
_cell.length_b   1.000
_cell.length_c   1.000
_cell.angle_alpha   90.00
_cell.angle_beta   90.00
_cell.angle_gamma   90.00
#
_symmetry.space_group_name_H-M   'P 1'
#
loop_
_entity.id
_entity.type
_entity.pdbx_description
1 polymer ?
#
loop_
_entity_poly.entity_id
_entity_poly.type
_entity_poly.pdbx_seq_one_letter_code
_entity_poly.pdbx_strand_id
1 'polypeptide(L)'
;IAVDSSGNTYITGYFQSTVDFGGGDITSAGAGDIFVLKLNSSGVFQWVKTYGNTNGEQGEDIAVDSSGNVYITGGFRETIDFGGGDVTSAGNKNIFVLKLNTSGVFQWVKTYGGTLTDIGYGIAVDSSSNVHITGSFRGTVDFGGGDITSAASSSDIFVLKLNSSGVFQWVKTYG
;
A
#
# COMPACT_ATOMS: atom_id res chain seq x y z
N ILE A 1 -1.82 -2.74 -11.14
CA ILE A 1 -3.07 -3.37 -11.62
C ILE A 1 -3.05 -4.87 -11.34
N ALA A 2 -4.16 -5.42 -10.87
CA ALA A 2 -4.35 -6.87 -10.63
C ALA A 2 -5.72 -7.31 -11.14
N VAL A 3 -5.86 -8.61 -11.42
CA VAL A 3 -7.12 -9.22 -11.87
C VAL A 3 -7.39 -10.46 -11.03
N ASP A 4 -8.62 -10.61 -10.52
CA ASP A 4 -9.02 -11.81 -9.78
C ASP A 4 -9.48 -12.95 -10.72
N SER A 5 -9.72 -14.13 -10.15
CA SER A 5 -10.16 -15.32 -10.91
C SER A 5 -11.54 -15.16 -11.59
N SER A 6 -12.33 -14.15 -11.22
CA SER A 6 -13.62 -13.80 -11.82
C SER A 6 -13.48 -12.74 -12.92
N GLY A 7 -12.26 -12.28 -13.20
CA GLY A 7 -11.97 -11.25 -14.19
C GLY A 7 -12.23 -9.83 -13.70
N ASN A 8 -12.49 -9.60 -12.43
CA ASN A 8 -12.58 -8.25 -11.89
C ASN A 8 -11.19 -7.61 -11.85
N THR A 9 -11.13 -6.32 -12.19
CA THR A 9 -9.89 -5.56 -12.24
C THR A 9 -9.76 -4.64 -11.05
N TYR A 10 -8.58 -4.64 -10.43
CA TYR A 10 -8.23 -3.79 -9.31
C TYR A 10 -7.04 -2.90 -9.70
N ILE A 11 -7.15 -1.61 -9.42
CA ILE A 11 -6.19 -0.59 -9.85
C ILE A 11 -5.85 0.28 -8.65
N THR A 12 -4.58 0.61 -8.49
CA THR A 12 -4.10 1.62 -7.53
C THR A 12 -3.20 2.62 -8.22
N GLY A 13 -3.00 3.74 -7.59
CA GLY A 13 -2.14 4.82 -8.00
C GLY A 13 -2.39 6.05 -7.13
N TYR A 14 -2.21 7.22 -7.71
CA TYR A 14 -2.59 8.47 -7.08
C TYR A 14 -3.38 9.35 -8.06
N PHE A 15 -4.17 10.26 -7.53
CA PHE A 15 -4.89 11.24 -8.32
C PHE A 15 -4.79 12.62 -7.67
N GLN A 16 -4.96 13.65 -8.47
CA GLN A 16 -4.96 15.05 -8.05
C GLN A 16 -6.23 15.74 -8.53
N SER A 17 -6.63 16.78 -7.83
CA SER A 17 -7.82 17.53 -8.17
C SER A 17 -9.09 16.65 -8.11
N THR A 18 -10.08 16.91 -8.93
CA THR A 18 -11.35 16.18 -8.97
C THR A 18 -11.36 15.19 -10.11
N VAL A 19 -11.69 13.93 -9.79
CA VAL A 19 -11.79 12.82 -10.77
C VAL A 19 -13.06 12.05 -10.50
N ASP A 20 -13.81 11.73 -11.56
CA ASP A 20 -14.89 10.74 -11.53
C ASP A 20 -14.35 9.38 -11.98
N PHE A 21 -14.29 8.43 -11.06
CA PHE A 21 -13.90 7.02 -11.32
C PHE A 21 -15.07 6.16 -11.83
N GLY A 22 -16.23 6.77 -12.07
CA GLY A 22 -17.46 6.09 -12.48
C GLY A 22 -18.52 5.98 -11.39
N GLY A 23 -18.25 6.54 -10.21
CA GLY A 23 -19.15 6.59 -9.06
C GLY A 23 -19.51 7.99 -8.60
N GLY A 24 -19.12 9.00 -9.36
CA GLY A 24 -19.26 10.43 -9.04
C GLY A 24 -17.91 11.08 -8.70
N ASP A 25 -17.91 12.38 -8.66
CA ASP A 25 -16.72 13.20 -8.44
C ASP A 25 -16.11 13.00 -7.05
N ILE A 26 -14.81 12.77 -7.01
CA ILE A 26 -14.00 12.71 -5.78
C ILE A 26 -12.86 13.72 -5.93
N THR A 27 -12.66 14.54 -4.92
CA THR A 27 -11.60 15.56 -4.90
C THR A 27 -10.49 15.12 -3.93
N SER A 28 -9.24 15.18 -4.39
CA SER A 28 -8.07 14.91 -3.54
C SER A 28 -7.95 15.95 -2.42
N ALA A 29 -7.48 15.51 -1.25
CA ALA A 29 -7.27 16.39 -0.10
C ALA A 29 -6.06 17.31 -0.26
N GLY A 30 -5.15 16.98 -1.18
CA GLY A 30 -3.89 17.71 -1.36
C GLY A 30 -3.16 17.48 -2.67
N ALA A 31 -1.85 17.34 -2.57
CA ALA A 31 -0.96 17.22 -3.73
C ALA A 31 -1.10 15.89 -4.49
N GLY A 32 -1.74 14.90 -3.88
CA GLY A 32 -2.08 13.62 -4.50
C GLY A 32 -2.55 12.62 -3.47
N ASP A 33 -3.71 12.00 -3.70
CA ASP A 33 -4.27 10.97 -2.83
C ASP A 33 -4.16 9.60 -3.49
N ILE A 34 -3.93 8.57 -2.68
CA ILE A 34 -4.01 7.17 -3.10
C ILE A 34 -5.44 6.88 -3.53
N PHE A 35 -5.62 6.15 -4.62
CA PHE A 35 -6.90 5.51 -4.94
C PHE A 35 -6.76 4.00 -5.06
N VAL A 36 -7.82 3.28 -4.73
CA VAL A 36 -8.00 1.85 -4.99
C VAL A 36 -9.36 1.68 -5.66
N LEU A 37 -9.36 1.30 -6.93
CA LEU A 37 -10.55 1.17 -7.77
C LEU A 37 -10.79 -0.30 -8.10
N LYS A 38 -12.06 -0.72 -8.02
CA LYS A 38 -12.51 -2.02 -8.52
C LYS A 38 -13.49 -1.82 -9.67
N LEU A 39 -13.21 -2.51 -10.77
CA LEU A 39 -14.12 -2.72 -11.88
C LEU A 39 -14.52 -4.20 -11.96
N ASN A 40 -15.73 -4.51 -12.44
CA ASN A 40 -16.07 -5.90 -12.73
C ASN A 40 -15.43 -6.39 -14.04
N SER A 41 -15.65 -7.65 -14.42
CA SER A 41 -15.09 -8.27 -15.61
C SER A 41 -15.55 -7.64 -16.93
N SER A 42 -16.57 -6.80 -16.90
CA SER A 42 -17.04 -6.00 -18.04
C SER A 42 -16.55 -4.55 -18.01
N GLY A 43 -15.63 -4.20 -17.10
CA GLY A 43 -15.10 -2.86 -16.94
C GLY A 43 -16.05 -1.87 -16.23
N VAL A 44 -17.15 -2.36 -15.63
CA VAL A 44 -18.11 -1.50 -14.93
C VAL A 44 -17.65 -1.23 -13.50
N PHE A 45 -17.72 0.05 -13.13
CA PHE A 45 -17.40 0.53 -11.77
C PHE A 45 -18.13 -0.28 -10.68
N GLN A 46 -17.40 -0.64 -9.65
CA GLN A 46 -17.92 -1.32 -8.46
C GLN A 46 -17.76 -0.46 -7.21
N TRP A 47 -16.56 -0.05 -6.93
CA TRP A 47 -16.24 0.85 -5.83
C TRP A 47 -14.86 1.50 -6.03
N VAL A 48 -14.66 2.63 -5.36
CA VAL A 48 -13.37 3.28 -5.20
C VAL A 48 -13.17 3.63 -3.72
N LYS A 49 -11.94 3.55 -3.24
CA LYS A 49 -11.49 4.05 -1.95
C LYS A 49 -10.34 5.02 -2.18
N THR A 50 -10.31 6.09 -1.41
CA THR A 50 -9.25 7.09 -1.49
C THR A 50 -8.67 7.37 -0.11
N TYR A 51 -7.37 7.61 -0.05
CA TYR A 51 -6.62 7.87 1.17
C TYR A 51 -5.59 8.94 0.89
N GLY A 52 -5.57 9.98 1.71
CA GLY A 52 -4.63 11.07 1.55
C GLY A 52 -4.80 12.16 2.58
N ASN A 53 -3.88 13.10 2.55
CA ASN A 53 -3.88 14.32 3.33
C ASN A 53 -3.45 15.50 2.44
N THR A 54 -2.97 16.61 3.01
CA THR A 54 -2.54 17.79 2.24
C THR A 54 -1.23 17.57 1.46
N ASN A 55 -0.50 16.50 1.73
CA ASN A 55 0.74 16.12 1.04
C ASN A 55 0.46 15.20 -0.16
N GLY A 56 1.51 14.59 -0.72
CA GLY A 56 1.39 13.65 -1.82
C GLY A 56 1.65 12.21 -1.35
N GLU A 57 0.62 11.39 -1.46
CA GLU A 57 0.65 9.96 -1.17
C GLU A 57 0.49 9.17 -2.46
N GLN A 58 1.01 7.95 -2.48
CA GLN A 58 1.04 7.16 -3.70
C GLN A 58 0.88 5.67 -3.42
N GLY A 59 -0.12 5.05 -4.08
CA GLY A 59 -0.19 3.60 -4.23
C GLY A 59 0.70 3.19 -5.39
N GLU A 60 1.66 2.29 -5.14
CA GLU A 60 2.63 1.85 -6.14
C GLU A 60 2.21 0.54 -6.80
N ASP A 61 1.75 -0.41 -6.01
CA ASP A 61 1.37 -1.72 -6.54
C ASP A 61 0.22 -2.36 -5.75
N ILE A 62 -0.48 -3.29 -6.39
CA ILE A 62 -1.69 -3.93 -5.91
C ILE A 62 -1.70 -5.42 -6.28
N ALA A 63 -2.11 -6.25 -5.34
CA ALA A 63 -2.32 -7.69 -5.54
C ALA A 63 -3.69 -8.11 -4.99
N VAL A 64 -4.22 -9.23 -5.49
CA VAL A 64 -5.48 -9.81 -5.02
C VAL A 64 -5.29 -11.30 -4.72
N ASP A 65 -5.80 -11.77 -3.58
CA ASP A 65 -5.76 -13.19 -3.24
C ASP A 65 -6.94 -13.96 -3.84
N SER A 66 -6.91 -15.30 -3.71
CA SER A 66 -7.95 -16.18 -4.23
C SER A 66 -9.35 -15.96 -3.61
N SER A 67 -9.42 -15.28 -2.47
CA SER A 67 -10.68 -14.89 -1.79
C SER A 67 -11.16 -13.50 -2.23
N GLY A 68 -10.41 -12.80 -3.10
CA GLY A 68 -10.71 -11.46 -3.57
C GLY A 68 -10.33 -10.35 -2.57
N ASN A 69 -9.55 -10.65 -1.53
CA ASN A 69 -8.98 -9.59 -0.70
C ASN A 69 -7.89 -8.85 -1.48
N VAL A 70 -7.84 -7.55 -1.27
CA VAL A 70 -6.98 -6.61 -2.00
C VAL A 70 -5.85 -6.15 -1.09
N TYR A 71 -4.64 -6.19 -1.60
CA TYR A 71 -3.43 -5.77 -0.89
C TYR A 71 -2.73 -4.69 -1.70
N ILE A 72 -2.40 -3.59 -1.05
CA ILE A 72 -1.81 -2.41 -1.69
C ILE A 72 -0.55 -2.01 -0.92
N THR A 73 0.49 -1.61 -1.62
CA THR A 73 1.68 -0.98 -1.03
C THR A 73 2.00 0.34 -1.72
N GLY A 74 2.78 1.15 -1.05
CA GLY A 74 3.25 2.43 -1.56
C GLY A 74 3.93 3.25 -0.47
N GLY A 75 3.80 4.57 -0.58
CA GLY A 75 4.40 5.50 0.37
C GLY A 75 3.44 6.61 0.79
N PHE A 76 3.46 6.95 2.08
CA PHE A 76 2.63 8.02 2.66
C PHE A 76 3.45 8.95 3.55
N ARG A 77 2.93 10.14 3.77
CA ARG A 77 3.53 11.18 4.62
C ARG A 77 2.55 11.64 5.68
N GLU A 78 3.10 12.12 6.81
CA GLU A 78 2.32 12.64 7.93
C GLU A 78 1.25 11.66 8.39
N THR A 79 0.06 12.14 8.72
CA THR A 79 -1.02 11.32 9.29
C THR A 79 -2.10 11.05 8.27
N ILE A 80 -2.46 9.77 8.12
CA ILE A 80 -3.54 9.28 7.25
C ILE A 80 -4.39 8.27 8.01
N ASP A 81 -5.70 8.32 7.80
CA ASP A 81 -6.61 7.23 8.16
C ASP A 81 -6.87 6.33 6.93
N PHE A 82 -6.38 5.09 6.98
CA PHE A 82 -6.67 4.06 5.98
C PHE A 82 -8.00 3.32 6.23
N GLY A 83 -8.82 3.80 7.17
CA GLY A 83 -10.10 3.22 7.56
C GLY A 83 -10.07 2.44 8.87
N GLY A 84 -8.94 2.42 9.57
CA GLY A 84 -8.76 1.77 10.87
C GLY A 84 -8.30 2.72 11.98
N GLY A 85 -8.35 4.00 11.73
CA GLY A 85 -7.82 5.07 12.58
C GLY A 85 -6.50 5.62 12.04
N ASP A 86 -6.09 6.72 12.59
CA ASP A 86 -4.93 7.48 12.18
C ASP A 86 -3.62 6.71 12.35
N VAL A 87 -2.79 6.71 11.30
CA VAL A 87 -1.40 6.27 11.33
C VAL A 87 -0.50 7.42 10.87
N THR A 88 0.62 7.61 11.56
CA THR A 88 1.55 8.72 11.29
C THR A 88 2.89 8.19 10.82
N SER A 89 3.42 8.76 9.74
CA SER A 89 4.78 8.46 9.28
C SER A 89 5.81 8.97 10.28
N ALA A 90 6.89 8.21 10.50
CA ALA A 90 7.96 8.58 11.43
C ALA A 90 8.86 9.71 10.88
N GLY A 91 8.72 10.05 9.62
CA GLY A 91 9.58 11.03 8.97
C GLY A 91 9.06 11.51 7.62
N ASN A 92 9.91 11.44 6.59
CA ASN A 92 9.57 12.00 5.29
C ASN A 92 8.47 11.19 4.59
N LYS A 93 8.76 9.96 4.15
CA LYS A 93 7.80 9.06 3.51
C LYS A 93 8.01 7.65 4.06
N ASN A 94 6.95 7.01 4.53
CA ASN A 94 7.00 5.65 5.05
C ASN A 94 6.22 4.69 4.16
N ILE A 95 6.63 3.43 4.16
CA ILE A 95 5.94 2.33 3.50
C ILE A 95 4.60 2.09 4.19
N PHE A 96 3.56 1.84 3.42
CA PHE A 96 2.35 1.21 3.93
C PHE A 96 2.08 -0.12 3.21
N VAL A 97 1.43 -1.05 3.92
CA VAL A 97 0.84 -2.27 3.38
C VAL A 97 -0.60 -2.32 3.89
N LEU A 98 -1.56 -2.13 3.01
CA LEU A 98 -2.99 -2.06 3.32
C LEU A 98 -3.69 -3.31 2.81
N LYS A 99 -4.54 -3.91 3.64
CA LYS A 99 -5.47 -4.97 3.23
C LYS A 99 -6.91 -4.49 3.32
N LEU A 100 -7.64 -4.68 2.21
CA LEU A 100 -9.08 -4.51 2.13
C LEU A 100 -9.73 -5.87 1.82
N ASN A 101 -10.99 -6.08 2.22
CA ASN A 101 -11.74 -7.22 1.73
C ASN A 101 -12.28 -6.98 0.30
N THR A 102 -12.95 -7.97 -0.28
CA THR A 102 -13.50 -7.92 -1.64
C THR A 102 -14.50 -6.77 -1.89
N SER A 103 -15.08 -6.21 -0.83
CA SER A 103 -16.01 -5.06 -0.86
C SER A 103 -15.30 -3.71 -0.59
N GLY A 104 -13.97 -3.70 -0.51
CA GLY A 104 -13.20 -2.50 -0.21
C GLY A 104 -13.27 -2.05 1.26
N VAL A 105 -13.64 -2.95 2.18
CA VAL A 105 -13.69 -2.64 3.62
C VAL A 105 -12.33 -2.95 4.24
N PHE A 106 -11.83 -1.99 5.02
CA PHE A 106 -10.58 -2.09 5.78
C PHE A 106 -10.50 -3.38 6.59
N GLN A 107 -9.33 -4.02 6.55
CA GLN A 107 -9.00 -5.19 7.37
C GLN A 107 -7.83 -4.88 8.31
N TRP A 108 -6.73 -4.43 7.77
CA TRP A 108 -5.57 -3.97 8.52
C TRP A 108 -4.65 -3.11 7.65
N VAL A 109 -3.84 -2.30 8.30
CA VAL A 109 -2.69 -1.59 7.72
C VAL A 109 -1.44 -1.87 8.56
N LYS A 110 -0.30 -2.01 7.89
CA LYS A 110 1.04 -2.03 8.48
C LYS A 110 1.88 -0.94 7.86
N THR A 111 2.67 -0.27 8.68
CA THR A 111 3.55 0.81 8.22
C THR A 111 4.98 0.54 8.67
N TYR A 112 5.93 0.86 7.81
CA TYR A 112 7.34 0.66 8.05
C TYR A 112 8.11 1.87 7.55
N GLY A 113 9.12 2.29 8.30
CA GLY A 113 9.98 3.39 7.91
C GLY A 113 10.62 4.08 9.10
N GLY A 114 11.63 4.85 8.79
CA GLY A 114 12.35 5.72 9.72
C GLY A 114 12.11 7.20 9.41
N THR A 115 13.10 8.02 9.72
CA THR A 115 13.03 9.47 9.51
C THR A 115 13.26 9.89 8.06
N LEU A 116 13.73 8.99 7.21
CA LEU A 116 14.05 9.25 5.80
C LEU A 116 12.94 8.72 4.88
N THR A 117 13.23 8.56 3.60
CA THR A 117 12.24 8.11 2.62
C THR A 117 12.32 6.61 2.44
N ASP A 118 11.19 5.94 2.67
CA ASP A 118 11.01 4.51 2.56
C ASP A 118 9.76 4.25 1.72
N ILE A 119 9.84 3.38 0.69
CA ILE A 119 8.75 3.16 -0.26
C ILE A 119 8.63 1.67 -0.58
N GLY A 120 7.41 1.14 -0.53
CA GLY A 120 7.06 -0.16 -1.09
C GLY A 120 6.71 -0.03 -2.56
N TYR A 121 7.46 -0.71 -3.45
CA TYR A 121 7.27 -0.61 -4.89
C TYR A 121 6.50 -1.77 -5.50
N GLY A 122 6.59 -2.95 -4.89
CA GLY A 122 5.94 -4.13 -5.43
C GLY A 122 5.30 -4.99 -4.34
N ILE A 123 4.15 -5.59 -4.64
CA ILE A 123 3.43 -6.48 -3.73
C ILE A 123 2.93 -7.71 -4.47
N ALA A 124 3.05 -8.88 -3.85
CA ALA A 124 2.49 -10.13 -4.35
C ALA A 124 1.90 -10.94 -3.20
N VAL A 125 0.95 -11.81 -3.52
CA VAL A 125 0.30 -12.68 -2.54
C VAL A 125 0.45 -14.12 -2.99
N ASP A 126 0.93 -15.00 -2.09
CA ASP A 126 1.04 -16.42 -2.37
C ASP A 126 -0.31 -17.17 -2.18
N SER A 127 -0.35 -18.45 -2.55
CA SER A 127 -1.56 -19.29 -2.46
C SER A 127 -2.08 -19.48 -1.03
N SER A 128 -1.28 -19.16 -0.01
CA SER A 128 -1.66 -19.17 1.41
C SER A 128 -2.04 -17.78 1.92
N SER A 129 -2.19 -16.81 1.01
CA SER A 129 -2.45 -15.38 1.30
C SER A 129 -1.35 -14.72 2.15
N ASN A 130 -0.12 -15.25 2.13
CA ASN A 130 1.01 -14.50 2.67
C ASN A 130 1.38 -13.39 1.70
N VAL A 131 1.78 -12.25 2.26
CA VAL A 131 2.08 -11.03 1.51
C VAL A 131 3.59 -10.86 1.38
N HIS A 132 4.06 -10.67 0.17
CA HIS A 132 5.46 -10.40 -0.15
C HIS A 132 5.57 -8.99 -0.71
N ILE A 133 6.40 -8.17 -0.09
CA ILE A 133 6.58 -6.76 -0.44
C ILE A 133 8.04 -6.51 -0.74
N THR A 134 8.31 -5.74 -1.78
CA THR A 134 9.65 -5.24 -2.08
C THR A 134 9.63 -3.73 -2.24
N GLY A 135 10.77 -3.12 -1.99
CA GLY A 135 10.90 -1.66 -2.11
C GLY A 135 12.31 -1.20 -1.70
N SER A 136 12.41 0.05 -1.35
CA SER A 136 13.65 0.64 -0.84
C SER A 136 13.42 1.30 0.52
N PHE A 137 14.46 1.27 1.35
CA PHE A 137 14.50 1.96 2.63
C PHE A 137 15.84 2.67 2.83
N ARG A 138 15.82 3.71 3.63
CA ARG A 138 17.02 4.50 3.94
C ARG A 138 17.09 4.82 5.44
N GLY A 139 18.30 4.67 6.01
CA GLY A 139 18.51 4.82 7.45
C GLY A 139 18.06 3.56 8.19
N THR A 140 17.54 3.71 9.39
CA THR A 140 17.15 2.58 10.25
C THR A 140 15.65 2.38 10.23
N VAL A 141 15.22 1.15 9.94
CA VAL A 141 13.81 0.73 9.88
C VAL A 141 13.63 -0.58 10.63
N ASP A 142 12.61 -0.68 11.48
CA ASP A 142 12.13 -1.94 12.03
C ASP A 142 10.97 -2.46 11.16
N PHE A 143 11.18 -3.59 10.49
CA PHE A 143 10.15 -4.30 9.70
C PHE A 143 9.32 -5.28 10.56
N GLY A 144 9.53 -5.28 11.87
CA GLY A 144 8.87 -6.19 12.83
C GLY A 144 9.77 -7.30 13.36
N GLY A 145 11.04 -7.32 12.96
CA GLY A 145 12.07 -8.27 13.40
C GLY A 145 13.24 -7.63 14.12
N GLY A 146 13.14 -6.34 14.43
CA GLY A 146 14.20 -5.50 14.98
C GLY A 146 14.79 -4.56 13.93
N ASP A 147 15.57 -3.61 14.39
CA ASP A 147 16.17 -2.54 13.59
C ASP A 147 17.15 -3.07 12.55
N ILE A 148 16.98 -2.61 11.30
CA ILE A 148 17.92 -2.84 10.19
C ILE A 148 18.33 -1.46 9.66
N THR A 149 19.62 -1.25 9.47
CA THR A 149 20.16 0.01 8.96
C THR A 149 20.70 -0.19 7.55
N SER A 150 20.29 0.67 6.61
CA SER A 150 20.80 0.68 5.24
C SER A 150 22.27 1.03 5.19
N ALA A 151 22.98 0.59 4.15
CA ALA A 151 24.36 0.98 3.90
C ALA A 151 24.50 2.52 3.84
N ALA A 152 25.64 3.02 4.30
CA ALA A 152 25.85 4.45 4.53
C ALA A 152 25.45 5.33 3.32
N SER A 153 24.52 6.24 3.55
CA SER A 153 24.06 7.29 2.62
C SER A 153 23.30 6.81 1.38
N SER A 154 23.05 5.51 1.21
CA SER A 154 22.27 4.94 0.11
C SER A 154 20.93 4.40 0.58
N SER A 155 20.04 4.12 -0.38
CA SER A 155 18.85 3.31 -0.13
C SER A 155 19.18 1.85 -0.43
N ASP A 156 18.78 0.96 0.47
CA ASP A 156 18.88 -0.47 0.27
C ASP A 156 17.55 -1.04 -0.20
N ILE A 157 17.60 -2.18 -0.87
CA ILE A 157 16.41 -2.95 -1.27
C ILE A 157 15.99 -3.80 -0.09
N PHE A 158 14.68 -3.96 0.11
CA PHE A 158 14.14 -4.96 1.03
C PHE A 158 13.19 -5.94 0.32
N VAL A 159 13.09 -7.15 0.85
CA VAL A 159 12.02 -8.11 0.58
C VAL A 159 11.45 -8.54 1.93
N LEU A 160 10.18 -8.19 2.16
CA LEU A 160 9.46 -8.45 3.41
C LEU A 160 8.38 -9.49 3.18
N LYS A 161 8.25 -10.45 4.08
CA LYS A 161 7.11 -11.39 4.11
C LYS A 161 6.28 -11.17 5.37
N LEU A 162 4.97 -11.03 5.18
CA LEU A 162 3.95 -11.04 6.23
C LEU A 162 3.03 -12.26 6.00
N ASN A 163 2.41 -12.77 7.08
CA ASN A 163 1.32 -13.73 6.91
C ASN A 163 0.01 -13.01 6.50
N SER A 164 -1.05 -13.76 6.26
CA SER A 164 -2.36 -13.25 5.82
C SER A 164 -3.03 -12.27 6.81
N SER A 165 -2.58 -12.26 8.08
CA SER A 165 -3.03 -11.33 9.13
C SER A 165 -2.11 -10.11 9.29
N GLY A 166 -1.11 -9.95 8.42
CA GLY A 166 -0.15 -8.84 8.49
C GLY A 166 0.92 -9.01 9.59
N VAL A 167 1.14 -10.23 10.08
CA VAL A 167 2.18 -10.51 11.08
C VAL A 167 3.49 -10.82 10.37
N PHE A 168 4.57 -10.16 10.82
CA PHE A 168 5.93 -10.36 10.34
C PHE A 168 6.34 -11.83 10.33
N GLN A 169 6.99 -12.23 9.25
CA GLN A 169 7.59 -13.58 9.11
C GLN A 169 9.11 -13.48 8.96
N TRP A 170 9.57 -12.71 7.99
CA TRP A 170 10.99 -12.44 7.76
C TRP A 170 11.17 -11.21 6.86
N VAL A 171 12.35 -10.63 6.90
CA VAL A 171 12.83 -9.62 5.97
C VAL A 171 14.24 -9.97 5.50
N LYS A 172 14.55 -9.65 4.26
CA LYS A 172 15.90 -9.67 3.68
C LYS A 172 16.20 -8.32 3.07
N THR A 173 17.42 -7.86 3.24
CA THR A 173 17.88 -6.57 2.72
C THR A 173 19.14 -6.75 1.89
N TYR A 174 19.30 -5.86 0.92
CA TYR A 174 20.41 -5.86 -0.03
C TYR A 174 20.82 -4.41 -0.32
N GLY A 175 22.14 -4.10 -0.16
CA GLY A 175 22.74 -2.80 -0.42
C GLY A 175 24.23 -2.79 -0.21
#